data_8afd3c2476f05db02d4cebae0a1a1f36
#
_entry.id   8afd3c2476f05db02d4cebae0a1a1f36
#
_cell.length_a   1.000
_cell.length_b   1.000
_cell.length_c   1.000
_cell.angle_alpha   90.00
_cell.angle_beta   90.00
_cell.angle_gamma   90.00
#
_symmetry.space_group_name_H-M   'P 1'
#
loop_
_entity.id
_entity.type
_entity.pdbx_description
1 polymer ?
#
loop_
_entity_poly.entity_id
_entity_poly.type
_entity_poly.pdbx_seq_one_letter_code
_entity_poly.pdbx_strand_id
1 'polypeptide(L)'
;MFTVNNVRASSEEDLYAHLMAQLDRMLHFGTTVAEVKSGYGLDLESEVKMLRVIRRAELSHEITVVANYLPAHSVVPGHTAASMAQDIVTRQIPAIKALKDQGVINPLLIDVFCEKGIFEVEETRAILEAGRSIGLRPNLHIEELKHLGSGVMAAEQQALGVSHLEHLDTEGIAALAQAGTVGIALPSTQYLLHLPPAPVRQMIDSGMPVALASDYNPNAPCLSLPLIMHLGCVNLGLTMAEALVACTLNAAASLGKSETYGSIEVGKAGDLVLVKAPSWEHLIYQMGDAPIDVVVKAGRVAATPRH
;
A
#
# COMPACT_ATOMS: atom_id res chain seq x y z
N MET A 1 -9.88 -14.56 -10.43
CA MET A 1 -11.35 -14.51 -10.14
C MET A 1 -11.79 -15.24 -8.86
N PHE A 2 -11.02 -16.21 -8.32
CA PHE A 2 -11.41 -16.91 -7.07
C PHE A 2 -11.64 -15.94 -5.89
N THR A 3 -10.66 -15.09 -5.59
CA THR A 3 -10.76 -14.09 -4.52
C THR A 3 -11.92 -13.11 -4.73
N VAL A 4 -12.08 -12.63 -5.97
CA VAL A 4 -13.18 -11.70 -6.34
C VAL A 4 -14.54 -12.32 -6.06
N ASN A 5 -14.75 -13.57 -6.46
CA ASN A 5 -16.02 -14.28 -6.23
C ASN A 5 -16.31 -14.45 -4.73
N ASN A 6 -15.28 -14.77 -3.93
CA ASN A 6 -15.44 -14.89 -2.48
C ASN A 6 -15.75 -13.54 -1.82
N VAL A 7 -15.04 -12.47 -2.20
CA VAL A 7 -15.31 -11.12 -1.67
C VAL A 7 -16.73 -10.66 -2.02
N ARG A 8 -17.18 -10.90 -3.25
CA ARG A 8 -18.54 -10.57 -3.68
C ARG A 8 -19.61 -11.33 -2.89
N ALA A 9 -19.36 -12.62 -2.59
CA ALA A 9 -20.28 -13.48 -1.84
C ALA A 9 -20.26 -13.24 -0.33
N SER A 10 -19.18 -12.69 0.23
CA SER A 10 -19.03 -12.45 1.66
C SER A 10 -19.89 -11.26 2.14
N SER A 11 -20.41 -11.37 3.36
CA SER A 11 -21.08 -10.25 4.04
C SER A 11 -20.11 -9.15 4.46
N GLU A 12 -20.59 -7.93 4.71
CA GLU A 12 -19.78 -6.86 5.30
C GLU A 12 -19.21 -7.26 6.66
N GLU A 13 -19.98 -8.03 7.47
CA GLU A 13 -19.53 -8.49 8.79
C GLU A 13 -18.37 -9.48 8.70
N ASP A 14 -18.41 -10.44 7.77
CA ASP A 14 -17.33 -11.40 7.58
C ASP A 14 -16.05 -10.71 7.10
N LEU A 15 -16.18 -9.78 6.13
CA LEU A 15 -15.04 -9.00 5.63
C LEU A 15 -14.46 -8.09 6.73
N TYR A 16 -15.32 -7.48 7.55
CA TYR A 16 -14.89 -6.66 8.67
C TYR A 16 -14.15 -7.47 9.74
N ALA A 17 -14.71 -8.61 10.16
CA ALA A 17 -14.09 -9.48 11.14
C ALA A 17 -12.71 -9.99 10.64
N HIS A 18 -12.62 -10.34 9.35
CA HIS A 18 -11.37 -10.74 8.74
C HIS A 18 -10.35 -9.60 8.75
N LEU A 19 -10.72 -8.38 8.31
CA LEU A 19 -9.84 -7.22 8.29
C LEU A 19 -9.33 -6.89 9.68
N MET A 20 -10.20 -6.84 10.70
CA MET A 20 -9.81 -6.55 12.08
C MET A 20 -8.78 -7.56 12.60
N ALA A 21 -8.99 -8.86 12.35
CA ALA A 21 -8.04 -9.90 12.75
C ALA A 21 -6.66 -9.76 12.09
N GLN A 22 -6.59 -9.28 10.84
CA GLN A 22 -5.30 -9.03 10.19
C GLN A 22 -4.63 -7.76 10.73
N LEU A 23 -5.39 -6.69 10.97
CA LEU A 23 -4.87 -5.47 11.59
C LEU A 23 -4.34 -5.72 13.00
N ASP A 24 -5.03 -6.53 13.82
CA ASP A 24 -4.55 -6.96 15.14
C ASP A 24 -3.19 -7.66 15.04
N ARG A 25 -3.02 -8.53 14.05
CA ARG A 25 -1.73 -9.22 13.82
C ARG A 25 -0.64 -8.25 13.35
N MET A 26 -0.96 -7.32 12.44
CA MET A 26 -0.03 -6.27 12.00
C MET A 26 0.42 -5.41 13.18
N LEU A 27 -0.51 -5.05 14.08
CA LEU A 27 -0.20 -4.27 15.27
C LEU A 27 0.81 -4.98 16.17
N HIS A 28 0.67 -6.30 16.36
CA HIS A 28 1.63 -7.09 17.12
C HIS A 28 3.02 -7.15 16.46
N PHE A 29 3.11 -6.98 15.15
CA PHE A 29 4.38 -6.83 14.42
C PHE A 29 4.87 -5.37 14.31
N GLY A 30 4.30 -4.45 15.11
CA GLY A 30 4.76 -3.07 15.22
C GLY A 30 4.17 -2.08 14.22
N THR A 31 3.21 -2.50 13.38
CA THR A 31 2.55 -1.61 12.42
C THR A 31 1.54 -0.71 13.14
N THR A 32 1.68 0.61 13.03
CA THR A 32 0.78 1.60 13.64
C THR A 32 0.00 2.42 12.61
N VAL A 33 0.43 2.40 11.35
CA VAL A 33 -0.27 3.00 10.21
C VAL A 33 -0.28 1.99 9.07
N ALA A 34 -1.43 1.76 8.44
CA ALA A 34 -1.56 0.83 7.33
C ALA A 34 -2.42 1.41 6.21
N GLU A 35 -1.95 1.26 4.98
CA GLU A 35 -2.80 1.39 3.81
C GLU A 35 -3.63 0.13 3.64
N VAL A 36 -4.93 0.30 3.41
CA VAL A 36 -5.86 -0.79 3.13
C VAL A 36 -6.57 -0.51 1.81
N LYS A 37 -6.39 -1.41 0.85
CA LYS A 37 -6.95 -1.27 -0.49
C LYS A 37 -8.26 -2.03 -0.61
N SER A 38 -9.20 -1.51 -1.39
CA SER A 38 -10.26 -2.31 -2.02
C SER A 38 -9.65 -3.17 -3.16
N GLY A 39 -10.35 -3.46 -4.25
CA GLY A 39 -9.71 -4.01 -5.44
C GLY A 39 -10.03 -5.48 -5.74
N TYR A 40 -10.82 -6.12 -4.91
CA TYR A 40 -11.35 -7.46 -5.19
C TYR A 40 -12.87 -7.48 -5.39
N GLY A 41 -13.50 -6.30 -5.46
CA GLY A 41 -14.89 -6.15 -5.87
C GLY A 41 -15.04 -6.10 -7.39
N LEU A 42 -14.29 -5.21 -8.03
CA LEU A 42 -14.24 -4.95 -9.47
C LEU A 42 -15.59 -4.54 -10.08
N ASP A 43 -16.53 -4.11 -9.25
CA ASP A 43 -17.77 -3.45 -9.61
C ASP A 43 -18.15 -2.44 -8.51
N LEU A 44 -19.01 -1.48 -8.83
CA LEU A 44 -19.35 -0.39 -7.91
C LEU A 44 -19.88 -0.90 -6.54
N GLU A 45 -20.80 -1.85 -6.56
CA GLU A 45 -21.46 -2.33 -5.33
C GLU A 45 -20.47 -3.02 -4.40
N SER A 46 -19.65 -3.91 -4.96
CA SER A 46 -18.67 -4.69 -4.22
C SER A 46 -17.49 -3.84 -3.73
N GLU A 47 -17.02 -2.88 -4.54
CA GLU A 47 -15.98 -1.92 -4.14
C GLU A 47 -16.48 -1.00 -3.01
N VAL A 48 -17.72 -0.50 -3.10
CA VAL A 48 -18.34 0.30 -2.03
C VAL A 48 -18.49 -0.53 -0.75
N LYS A 49 -18.89 -1.81 -0.85
CA LYS A 49 -18.94 -2.73 0.29
C LYS A 49 -17.56 -2.82 0.99
N MET A 50 -16.49 -3.04 0.24
CA MET A 50 -15.13 -3.07 0.79
C MET A 50 -14.75 -1.74 1.43
N LEU A 51 -15.01 -0.61 0.78
CA LEU A 51 -14.70 0.73 1.33
C LEU A 51 -15.49 1.05 2.61
N ARG A 52 -16.73 0.55 2.76
CA ARG A 52 -17.48 0.65 4.03
C ARG A 52 -16.83 -0.16 5.14
N VAL A 53 -16.40 -1.37 4.83
CA VAL A 53 -15.65 -2.22 5.77
C VAL A 53 -14.36 -1.53 6.22
N ILE A 54 -13.60 -0.96 5.28
CA ILE A 54 -12.38 -0.20 5.59
C ILE A 54 -12.70 1.03 6.46
N ARG A 55 -13.79 1.75 6.15
CA ARG A 55 -14.23 2.90 6.97
C ARG A 55 -14.60 2.50 8.39
N ARG A 56 -15.25 1.37 8.58
CA ARG A 56 -15.54 0.85 9.92
C ARG A 56 -14.25 0.53 10.69
N ALA A 57 -13.27 -0.10 10.04
CA ALA A 57 -11.97 -0.37 10.65
C ALA A 57 -11.20 0.93 10.99
N GLU A 58 -11.22 1.92 10.11
CA GLU A 58 -10.63 3.26 10.36
C GLU A 58 -11.19 3.91 11.64
N LEU A 59 -12.48 3.71 11.92
CA LEU A 59 -13.14 4.31 13.08
C LEU A 59 -13.00 3.51 14.38
N SER A 60 -12.60 2.25 14.32
CA SER A 60 -12.68 1.33 15.46
C SER A 60 -11.38 0.62 15.81
N HIS A 61 -10.37 0.64 14.94
CA HIS A 61 -9.09 -0.04 15.19
C HIS A 61 -8.02 0.94 15.69
N GLU A 62 -7.09 0.47 16.52
CA GLU A 62 -5.95 1.26 17.02
C GLU A 62 -4.99 1.68 15.88
N ILE A 63 -4.75 0.84 14.88
CA ILE A 63 -3.96 1.21 13.70
C ILE A 63 -4.67 2.35 12.96
N THR A 64 -3.92 3.38 12.58
CA THR A 64 -4.42 4.39 11.64
C THR A 64 -4.54 3.76 10.25
N VAL A 65 -5.77 3.58 9.79
CA VAL A 65 -6.07 3.04 8.46
C VAL A 65 -6.15 4.16 7.43
N VAL A 66 -5.48 3.99 6.29
CA VAL A 66 -5.57 4.87 5.11
C VAL A 66 -6.22 4.07 3.98
N ALA A 67 -7.44 4.45 3.60
CA ALA A 67 -8.20 3.75 2.58
C ALA A 67 -7.70 4.13 1.17
N ASN A 68 -7.44 3.11 0.33
CA ASN A 68 -7.13 3.24 -1.08
C ASN A 68 -8.21 2.57 -1.93
N TYR A 69 -8.79 3.32 -2.86
CA TYR A 69 -9.80 2.84 -3.79
C TYR A 69 -9.11 2.27 -5.03
N LEU A 70 -9.22 0.95 -5.24
CA LEU A 70 -8.57 0.20 -6.32
C LEU A 70 -9.61 -0.47 -7.25
N PRO A 71 -10.37 0.29 -8.06
CA PRO A 71 -11.43 -0.27 -8.91
C PRO A 71 -10.89 -1.04 -10.12
N ALA A 72 -9.63 -0.78 -10.48
CA ALA A 72 -8.99 -1.23 -11.71
C ALA A 72 -7.84 -2.21 -11.39
N HIS A 73 -8.13 -3.29 -10.65
CA HIS A 73 -7.13 -4.29 -10.27
C HIS A 73 -7.03 -5.46 -11.25
N SER A 74 -8.10 -5.75 -11.98
CA SER A 74 -8.14 -6.80 -13.00
C SER A 74 -9.29 -6.55 -13.96
N VAL A 75 -9.16 -7.03 -15.19
CA VAL A 75 -10.25 -7.01 -16.17
C VAL A 75 -11.16 -8.21 -15.94
N VAL A 76 -12.44 -7.97 -15.67
CA VAL A 76 -13.40 -9.05 -15.45
C VAL A 76 -13.84 -9.69 -16.76
N PRO A 77 -14.18 -11.00 -16.78
CA PRO A 77 -14.65 -11.67 -17.99
C PRO A 77 -15.84 -10.96 -18.64
N GLY A 78 -15.79 -10.82 -19.97
CA GLY A 78 -16.83 -10.13 -20.73
C GLY A 78 -16.63 -8.63 -20.89
N HIS A 79 -15.58 -8.04 -20.26
CA HIS A 79 -15.22 -6.65 -20.37
C HIS A 79 -13.83 -6.48 -21.01
N THR A 80 -13.55 -5.25 -21.46
CA THR A 80 -12.21 -4.80 -21.85
C THR A 80 -11.69 -3.78 -20.83
N ALA A 81 -10.38 -3.55 -20.77
CA ALA A 81 -9.80 -2.49 -19.96
C ALA A 81 -10.47 -1.13 -20.25
N ALA A 82 -10.61 -0.78 -21.52
CA ALA A 82 -11.26 0.46 -21.95
C ALA A 82 -12.72 0.56 -21.47
N SER A 83 -13.51 -0.53 -21.57
CA SER A 83 -14.91 -0.50 -21.10
C SER A 83 -15.02 -0.37 -19.59
N MET A 84 -14.12 -1.02 -18.85
CA MET A 84 -14.06 -0.87 -17.38
C MET A 84 -13.58 0.52 -16.98
N ALA A 85 -12.53 1.04 -17.62
CA ALA A 85 -12.05 2.39 -17.37
C ALA A 85 -13.14 3.44 -17.62
N GLN A 86 -13.89 3.30 -18.71
CA GLN A 86 -15.04 4.16 -19.00
C GLN A 86 -16.11 4.10 -17.90
N ASP A 87 -16.47 2.90 -17.42
CA ASP A 87 -17.43 2.72 -16.31
C ASP A 87 -16.90 3.33 -15.00
N ILE A 88 -15.61 3.10 -14.69
CA ILE A 88 -14.99 3.67 -13.49
C ILE A 88 -15.05 5.20 -13.52
N VAL A 89 -14.67 5.81 -14.64
CA VAL A 89 -14.63 7.27 -14.79
C VAL A 89 -16.03 7.88 -14.77
N THR A 90 -17.00 7.28 -15.48
CA THR A 90 -18.30 7.94 -15.70
C THR A 90 -19.37 7.59 -14.68
N ARG A 91 -19.25 6.44 -14.01
CA ARG A 91 -20.25 5.95 -13.06
C ARG A 91 -19.71 5.73 -11.66
N GLN A 92 -18.58 5.02 -11.53
CA GLN A 92 -18.08 4.64 -10.21
C GLN A 92 -17.51 5.85 -9.45
N ILE A 93 -16.57 6.60 -10.02
CA ILE A 93 -15.94 7.76 -9.35
C ILE A 93 -16.97 8.82 -8.92
N PRO A 94 -17.98 9.21 -9.72
CA PRO A 94 -19.05 10.08 -9.24
C PRO A 94 -19.84 9.50 -8.04
N ALA A 95 -20.11 8.19 -8.01
CA ALA A 95 -20.77 7.54 -6.89
C ALA A 95 -19.87 7.51 -5.63
N ILE A 96 -18.58 7.22 -5.78
CA ILE A 96 -17.58 7.30 -4.69
C ILE A 96 -17.53 8.72 -4.12
N LYS A 97 -17.53 9.74 -4.97
CA LYS A 97 -17.58 11.14 -4.51
C LYS A 97 -18.81 11.40 -3.64
N ALA A 98 -19.98 11.02 -4.10
CA ALA A 98 -21.23 11.22 -3.35
C ALA A 98 -21.23 10.54 -1.99
N LEU A 99 -20.73 9.30 -1.90
CA LEU A 99 -20.62 8.55 -0.63
C LEU A 99 -19.54 9.13 0.29
N LYS A 100 -18.44 9.63 -0.28
CA LYS A 100 -17.38 10.32 0.48
C LYS A 100 -17.89 11.64 1.07
N ASP A 101 -18.60 12.45 0.28
CA ASP A 101 -19.18 13.71 0.73
C ASP A 101 -20.22 13.50 1.87
N GLN A 102 -20.89 12.34 1.89
CA GLN A 102 -21.80 11.91 2.95
C GLN A 102 -21.09 11.31 4.18
N GLY A 103 -19.79 11.10 4.13
CA GLY A 103 -19.00 10.46 5.19
C GLY A 103 -19.22 8.94 5.34
N VAL A 104 -19.90 8.30 4.39
CA VAL A 104 -20.18 6.85 4.39
C VAL A 104 -18.90 6.05 4.17
N ILE A 105 -18.01 6.55 3.32
CA ILE A 105 -16.67 6.02 3.04
C ILE A 105 -15.65 7.16 3.10
N ASN A 106 -14.35 6.83 3.22
CA ASN A 106 -13.31 7.86 3.30
C ASN A 106 -12.02 7.47 2.55
N PRO A 107 -12.07 7.09 1.26
CA PRO A 107 -10.84 6.86 0.52
C PRO A 107 -10.06 8.18 0.37
N LEU A 108 -8.76 8.11 0.60
CA LEU A 108 -7.81 9.20 0.40
C LEU A 108 -6.99 9.00 -0.87
N LEU A 109 -6.83 7.74 -1.27
CA LEU A 109 -5.98 7.32 -2.37
C LEU A 109 -6.83 6.67 -3.47
N ILE A 110 -6.28 6.66 -4.69
CA ILE A 110 -6.80 5.91 -5.83
C ILE A 110 -5.66 5.10 -6.45
N ASP A 111 -5.98 3.88 -6.86
CA ASP A 111 -5.03 2.91 -7.37
C ASP A 111 -5.54 2.27 -8.68
N VAL A 112 -4.61 1.90 -9.51
CA VAL A 112 -4.80 1.13 -10.74
C VAL A 112 -3.67 0.14 -10.86
N PHE A 113 -3.94 -1.10 -11.19
CA PHE A 113 -2.92 -2.05 -11.63
C PHE A 113 -2.54 -1.73 -13.08
N CYS A 114 -1.56 -0.84 -13.23
CA CYS A 114 -1.05 -0.40 -14.52
C CYS A 114 -0.06 -1.42 -15.05
N GLU A 115 -0.56 -2.39 -15.81
CA GLU A 115 0.23 -3.52 -16.29
C GLU A 115 -0.20 -3.92 -17.70
N LYS A 116 0.75 -4.43 -18.48
CA LYS A 116 0.53 -4.84 -19.88
C LYS A 116 -0.55 -5.90 -19.98
N GLY A 117 -1.59 -5.59 -20.76
CA GLY A 117 -2.73 -6.48 -20.98
C GLY A 117 -3.76 -6.48 -19.86
N ILE A 118 -3.62 -5.58 -18.85
CA ILE A 118 -4.61 -5.34 -17.80
C ILE A 118 -5.16 -3.92 -17.98
N PHE A 119 -4.68 -2.91 -17.26
CA PHE A 119 -4.92 -1.51 -17.57
C PHE A 119 -3.60 -0.90 -18.01
N GLU A 120 -3.55 -0.36 -19.22
CA GLU A 120 -2.32 0.25 -19.75
C GLU A 120 -2.28 1.75 -19.44
N VAL A 121 -1.28 2.46 -19.93
CA VAL A 121 -0.98 3.84 -19.51
C VAL A 121 -2.16 4.79 -19.72
N GLU A 122 -2.88 4.70 -20.85
CA GLU A 122 -3.96 5.64 -21.17
C GLU A 122 -5.22 5.41 -20.33
N GLU A 123 -5.64 4.15 -20.12
CA GLU A 123 -6.74 3.84 -19.21
C GLU A 123 -6.41 4.25 -17.78
N THR A 124 -5.17 3.98 -17.35
CA THR A 124 -4.68 4.37 -16.02
C THR A 124 -4.72 5.88 -15.85
N ARG A 125 -4.18 6.65 -16.81
CA ARG A 125 -4.21 8.11 -16.81
C ARG A 125 -5.63 8.65 -16.64
N ALA A 126 -6.58 8.16 -17.42
CA ALA A 126 -7.97 8.61 -17.36
C ALA A 126 -8.62 8.35 -15.98
N ILE A 127 -8.36 7.17 -15.39
CA ILE A 127 -8.88 6.82 -14.07
C ILE A 127 -8.26 7.71 -12.98
N LEU A 128 -6.94 7.93 -13.00
CA LEU A 128 -6.24 8.77 -12.03
C LEU A 128 -6.69 10.22 -12.10
N GLU A 129 -6.83 10.79 -13.30
CA GLU A 129 -7.35 12.17 -13.51
C GLU A 129 -8.76 12.32 -12.94
N ALA A 130 -9.64 11.37 -13.21
CA ALA A 130 -10.99 11.36 -12.64
C ALA A 130 -10.96 11.25 -11.11
N GLY A 131 -10.12 10.38 -10.55
CA GLY A 131 -9.93 10.26 -9.09
C GLY A 131 -9.42 11.54 -8.45
N ARG A 132 -8.43 12.19 -9.05
CA ARG A 132 -7.91 13.48 -8.59
C ARG A 132 -8.97 14.58 -8.61
N SER A 133 -9.88 14.57 -9.57
CA SER A 133 -10.98 15.55 -9.65
C SER A 133 -11.92 15.52 -8.44
N ILE A 134 -11.94 14.41 -7.71
CA ILE A 134 -12.71 14.23 -6.46
C ILE A 134 -11.84 14.23 -5.20
N GLY A 135 -10.57 14.66 -5.33
CA GLY A 135 -9.64 14.81 -4.21
C GLY A 135 -8.97 13.51 -3.74
N LEU A 136 -8.92 12.47 -4.57
CA LEU A 136 -8.11 11.27 -4.33
C LEU A 136 -6.68 11.50 -4.86
N ARG A 137 -5.68 10.96 -4.16
CA ARG A 137 -4.28 11.05 -4.59
C ARG A 137 -3.81 9.71 -5.14
N PRO A 138 -3.10 9.68 -6.28
CA PRO A 138 -2.61 8.42 -6.84
C PRO A 138 -1.58 7.73 -5.95
N ASN A 139 -1.78 6.42 -5.73
CA ASN A 139 -0.83 5.51 -5.10
C ASN A 139 -1.07 4.12 -5.71
N LEU A 140 -0.27 3.71 -6.70
CA LEU A 140 -0.67 2.71 -7.68
C LEU A 140 0.39 1.61 -7.90
N HIS A 141 -0.03 0.48 -8.48
CA HIS A 141 0.82 -0.62 -8.92
C HIS A 141 1.35 -0.36 -10.33
N ILE A 142 2.67 -0.43 -10.53
CA ILE A 142 3.32 -0.24 -11.84
C ILE A 142 4.52 -1.16 -12.01
N GLU A 143 4.82 -1.54 -13.26
CA GLU A 143 6.08 -2.19 -13.66
C GLU A 143 6.36 -3.49 -12.88
N GLU A 144 5.31 -4.25 -12.50
CA GLU A 144 5.45 -5.50 -11.77
C GLU A 144 5.89 -6.64 -12.66
N LEU A 145 5.14 -6.89 -13.74
CA LEU A 145 5.32 -8.07 -14.59
C LEU A 145 6.05 -7.76 -15.89
N LYS A 146 5.87 -6.54 -16.41
CA LYS A 146 6.46 -6.07 -17.67
C LYS A 146 6.74 -4.57 -17.61
N HIS A 147 7.81 -4.17 -18.30
CA HIS A 147 8.06 -2.77 -18.57
C HIS A 147 6.98 -2.18 -19.49
N LEU A 148 6.39 -1.05 -19.07
CA LEU A 148 5.31 -0.35 -19.77
C LEU A 148 5.59 1.15 -19.94
N GLY A 149 6.63 1.69 -19.32
CA GLY A 149 6.93 3.13 -19.24
C GLY A 149 5.98 3.90 -18.32
N SER A 150 5.29 3.19 -17.44
CA SER A 150 4.30 3.78 -16.52
C SER A 150 4.92 4.64 -15.42
N GLY A 151 6.23 4.53 -15.17
CA GLY A 151 6.95 5.38 -14.21
C GLY A 151 6.88 6.87 -14.57
N VAL A 152 7.07 7.21 -15.83
CA VAL A 152 6.95 8.60 -16.32
C VAL A 152 5.51 9.10 -16.15
N MET A 153 4.52 8.33 -16.57
CA MET A 153 3.09 8.66 -16.41
C MET A 153 2.74 8.89 -14.94
N ALA A 154 3.20 8.01 -14.03
CA ALA A 154 2.92 8.16 -12.60
C ALA A 154 3.53 9.45 -12.01
N ALA A 155 4.73 9.84 -12.46
CA ALA A 155 5.35 11.11 -12.12
C ALA A 155 4.53 12.31 -12.62
N GLU A 156 4.07 12.30 -13.87
CA GLU A 156 3.18 13.32 -14.44
C GLU A 156 1.86 13.43 -13.67
N GLN A 157 1.32 12.30 -13.20
CA GLN A 157 0.12 12.25 -12.37
C GLN A 157 0.37 12.64 -10.92
N GLN A 158 1.60 13.02 -10.54
CA GLN A 158 1.98 13.42 -9.18
C GLN A 158 1.62 12.35 -8.14
N ALA A 159 1.90 11.08 -8.46
CA ALA A 159 1.64 9.98 -7.55
C ALA A 159 2.41 10.17 -6.23
N LEU A 160 1.74 9.86 -5.12
CA LEU A 160 2.39 9.82 -3.80
C LEU A 160 3.37 8.68 -3.69
N GLY A 161 2.93 7.52 -4.14
CA GLY A 161 3.67 6.29 -4.14
C GLY A 161 3.37 5.43 -5.36
N VAL A 162 4.32 4.58 -5.72
CA VAL A 162 4.20 3.57 -6.77
C VAL A 162 4.78 2.25 -6.26
N SER A 163 4.04 1.17 -6.44
CA SER A 163 4.35 -0.14 -5.87
C SER A 163 4.88 -1.11 -6.91
N HIS A 164 5.60 -2.15 -6.47
CA HIS A 164 6.29 -3.20 -7.22
C HIS A 164 7.61 -2.74 -7.83
N LEU A 165 7.61 -2.23 -9.06
CA LEU A 165 8.79 -1.60 -9.69
C LEU A 165 9.86 -2.59 -10.20
N GLU A 166 9.56 -3.89 -10.29
CA GLU A 166 10.48 -4.94 -10.72
C GLU A 166 11.07 -4.67 -12.12
N HIS A 167 10.29 -4.00 -12.97
CA HIS A 167 10.67 -3.66 -14.35
C HIS A 167 10.84 -2.15 -14.58
N LEU A 168 10.98 -1.35 -13.51
CA LEU A 168 11.16 0.11 -13.62
C LEU A 168 12.50 0.43 -14.27
N ASP A 169 12.50 1.25 -15.30
CA ASP A 169 13.69 1.66 -16.02
C ASP A 169 14.31 2.96 -15.48
N THR A 170 15.47 3.32 -16.02
CA THR A 170 16.24 4.52 -15.60
C THR A 170 15.46 5.82 -15.85
N GLU A 171 14.66 5.89 -16.93
CA GLU A 171 13.86 7.07 -17.25
C GLU A 171 12.73 7.25 -16.23
N GLY A 172 12.01 6.16 -15.92
CA GLY A 172 10.98 6.14 -14.88
C GLY A 172 11.54 6.49 -13.50
N ILE A 173 12.70 5.93 -13.13
CA ILE A 173 13.40 6.29 -11.86
C ILE A 173 13.67 7.79 -11.80
N ALA A 174 14.25 8.37 -12.85
CA ALA A 174 14.58 9.78 -12.89
C ALA A 174 13.33 10.68 -12.78
N ALA A 175 12.26 10.34 -13.51
CA ALA A 175 11.01 11.09 -13.48
C ALA A 175 10.34 11.03 -12.08
N LEU A 176 10.28 9.85 -11.47
CA LEU A 176 9.70 9.65 -10.14
C LEU A 176 10.53 10.35 -9.05
N ALA A 177 11.87 10.28 -9.13
CA ALA A 177 12.76 10.99 -8.21
C ALA A 177 12.55 12.51 -8.29
N GLN A 178 12.47 13.06 -9.51
CA GLN A 178 12.21 14.50 -9.72
C GLN A 178 10.82 14.92 -9.20
N ALA A 179 9.82 14.07 -9.33
CA ALA A 179 8.46 14.32 -8.81
C ALA A 179 8.36 14.18 -7.28
N GLY A 180 9.36 13.59 -6.61
CA GLY A 180 9.32 13.27 -5.19
C GLY A 180 8.38 12.11 -4.85
N THR A 181 8.06 11.26 -5.83
CA THR A 181 7.22 10.07 -5.65
C THR A 181 7.98 9.00 -4.89
N VAL A 182 7.34 8.36 -3.93
CA VAL A 182 7.93 7.27 -3.16
C VAL A 182 7.81 5.94 -3.93
N GLY A 183 8.94 5.26 -4.15
CA GLY A 183 8.93 3.89 -4.66
C GLY A 183 8.70 2.89 -3.54
N ILE A 184 7.70 2.03 -3.67
CA ILE A 184 7.31 1.05 -2.66
C ILE A 184 7.71 -0.34 -3.14
N ALA A 185 8.84 -0.85 -2.64
CA ALA A 185 9.28 -2.20 -2.97
C ALA A 185 8.58 -3.24 -2.07
N LEU A 186 8.25 -4.39 -2.64
CA LEU A 186 7.41 -5.43 -2.05
C LEU A 186 8.14 -6.78 -1.99
N PRO A 187 9.18 -6.90 -1.13
CA PRO A 187 10.11 -8.03 -1.19
C PRO A 187 9.48 -9.39 -0.86
N SER A 188 8.35 -9.44 -0.13
CA SER A 188 7.61 -10.69 0.10
C SER A 188 6.93 -11.21 -1.16
N THR A 189 6.30 -10.32 -1.92
CA THR A 189 5.64 -10.67 -3.20
C THR A 189 6.68 -11.09 -4.22
N GLN A 190 7.75 -10.32 -4.37
CA GLN A 190 8.89 -10.65 -5.21
C GLN A 190 9.45 -12.04 -4.87
N TYR A 191 9.67 -12.35 -3.59
CA TYR A 191 10.19 -13.65 -3.13
C TYR A 191 9.23 -14.81 -3.43
N LEU A 192 7.94 -14.65 -3.12
CA LEU A 192 6.95 -15.71 -3.27
C LEU A 192 6.60 -16.00 -4.73
N LEU A 193 6.58 -14.97 -5.58
CA LEU A 193 6.26 -15.10 -7.01
C LEU A 193 7.50 -15.31 -7.89
N HIS A 194 8.71 -15.36 -7.28
CA HIS A 194 9.98 -15.48 -8.00
C HIS A 194 10.19 -14.39 -9.07
N LEU A 195 9.77 -13.16 -8.76
CA LEU A 195 9.98 -12.00 -9.63
C LEU A 195 11.44 -11.51 -9.55
N PRO A 196 11.95 -10.81 -10.57
CA PRO A 196 13.25 -10.15 -10.47
C PRO A 196 13.21 -9.10 -9.34
N PRO A 197 14.35 -8.77 -8.71
CA PRO A 197 14.38 -7.73 -7.71
C PRO A 197 14.13 -6.35 -8.35
N ALA A 198 13.28 -5.54 -7.70
CA ALA A 198 13.15 -4.13 -8.06
C ALA A 198 14.52 -3.40 -7.95
N PRO A 199 14.84 -2.43 -8.81
CA PRO A 199 16.14 -1.76 -8.87
C PRO A 199 16.34 -0.76 -7.70
N VAL A 200 16.09 -1.20 -6.47
CA VAL A 200 16.03 -0.37 -5.26
C VAL A 200 17.33 0.41 -5.03
N ARG A 201 18.50 -0.21 -5.26
CA ARG A 201 19.76 0.51 -5.10
C ARG A 201 19.88 1.68 -6.07
N GLN A 202 19.52 1.47 -7.35
CA GLN A 202 19.52 2.52 -8.36
C GLN A 202 18.52 3.63 -8.02
N MET A 203 17.33 3.28 -7.49
CA MET A 203 16.35 4.25 -7.04
C MET A 203 16.90 5.16 -5.95
N ILE A 204 17.49 4.57 -4.90
CA ILE A 204 18.11 5.33 -3.79
C ILE A 204 19.25 6.20 -4.27
N ASP A 205 20.16 5.65 -5.09
CA ASP A 205 21.33 6.37 -5.62
C ASP A 205 20.92 7.54 -6.54
N SER A 206 19.72 7.46 -7.15
CA SER A 206 19.11 8.53 -7.94
C SER A 206 18.35 9.57 -7.09
N GLY A 207 18.34 9.44 -5.76
CA GLY A 207 17.63 10.33 -4.84
C GLY A 207 16.13 10.07 -4.71
N MET A 208 15.60 8.96 -5.27
CA MET A 208 14.22 8.58 -5.10
C MET A 208 13.98 8.02 -3.69
N PRO A 209 13.01 8.52 -2.93
CA PRO A 209 12.68 7.93 -1.64
C PRO A 209 12.07 6.54 -1.84
N VAL A 210 12.56 5.54 -1.09
CA VAL A 210 12.09 4.16 -1.15
C VAL A 210 11.40 3.78 0.15
N ALA A 211 10.21 3.20 0.05
CA ALA A 211 9.50 2.52 1.11
C ALA A 211 9.51 1.01 0.91
N LEU A 212 9.29 0.27 1.99
CA LEU A 212 9.05 -1.16 2.00
C LEU A 212 7.63 -1.43 2.52
N ALA A 213 6.93 -2.36 1.90
CA ALA A 213 5.61 -2.80 2.36
C ALA A 213 5.43 -4.31 2.23
N SER A 214 4.41 -4.84 2.90
CA SER A 214 4.15 -6.28 2.94
C SER A 214 3.41 -6.80 1.73
N ASP A 215 2.64 -5.94 1.07
CA ASP A 215 1.69 -6.36 0.02
C ASP A 215 0.83 -7.55 0.47
N TYR A 216 0.29 -7.46 1.70
CA TYR A 216 -0.53 -8.55 2.24
C TYR A 216 -1.74 -8.80 1.34
N ASN A 217 -1.73 -9.94 0.67
CA ASN A 217 -2.81 -10.40 -0.20
C ASN A 217 -2.82 -11.96 -0.20
N PRO A 218 -3.81 -12.62 -0.85
CA PRO A 218 -3.88 -14.09 -0.87
C PRO A 218 -2.64 -14.80 -1.43
N ASN A 219 -1.84 -14.16 -2.28
CA ASN A 219 -0.62 -14.72 -2.84
C ASN A 219 0.62 -14.44 -1.98
N ALA A 220 0.58 -13.38 -1.18
CA ALA A 220 1.70 -12.93 -0.33
C ALA A 220 1.23 -12.67 1.12
N PRO A 221 0.90 -13.73 1.90
CA PRO A 221 0.28 -13.58 3.23
C PRO A 221 1.31 -13.20 4.32
N CYS A 222 2.05 -12.11 4.15
CA CYS A 222 3.01 -11.58 5.11
C CYS A 222 2.45 -10.36 5.84
N LEU A 223 2.49 -10.37 7.18
CA LEU A 223 2.03 -9.26 8.04
C LEU A 223 3.18 -8.62 8.85
N SER A 224 4.38 -9.19 8.77
CA SER A 224 5.53 -8.80 9.59
C SER A 224 6.44 -7.82 8.86
N LEU A 225 6.39 -6.53 9.19
CA LEU A 225 7.34 -5.55 8.66
C LEU A 225 8.80 -5.83 9.08
N PRO A 226 9.13 -6.38 10.26
CA PRO A 226 10.47 -6.85 10.54
C PRO A 226 11.00 -7.87 9.52
N LEU A 227 10.18 -8.82 9.10
CA LEU A 227 10.56 -9.75 8.03
C LEU A 227 10.71 -9.05 6.68
N ILE A 228 9.86 -8.06 6.37
CA ILE A 228 9.98 -7.26 5.15
C ILE A 228 11.29 -6.46 5.14
N MET A 229 11.70 -5.86 6.26
CA MET A 229 13.00 -5.19 6.39
C MET A 229 14.16 -6.18 6.19
N HIS A 230 14.08 -7.38 6.77
CA HIS A 230 15.07 -8.44 6.56
C HIS A 230 15.22 -8.79 5.08
N LEU A 231 14.11 -9.05 4.38
CA LEU A 231 14.11 -9.34 2.95
C LEU A 231 14.62 -8.13 2.12
N GLY A 232 14.28 -6.91 2.53
CA GLY A 232 14.83 -5.68 1.91
C GLY A 232 16.36 -5.62 2.00
N CYS A 233 16.93 -5.97 3.14
CA CYS A 233 18.39 -6.03 3.31
C CYS A 233 19.02 -7.16 2.49
N VAL A 234 18.46 -8.38 2.56
CA VAL A 234 19.07 -9.57 1.96
C VAL A 234 18.88 -9.63 0.44
N ASN A 235 17.67 -9.32 -0.05
CA ASN A 235 17.33 -9.49 -1.46
C ASN A 235 17.48 -8.20 -2.28
N LEU A 236 17.27 -7.02 -1.66
CA LEU A 236 17.27 -5.73 -2.38
C LEU A 236 18.51 -4.88 -2.06
N GLY A 237 19.39 -5.35 -1.18
CA GLY A 237 20.67 -4.69 -0.88
C GLY A 237 20.54 -3.38 -0.08
N LEU A 238 19.48 -3.21 0.72
CA LEU A 238 19.38 -2.09 1.64
C LEU A 238 20.31 -2.30 2.85
N THR A 239 20.87 -1.21 3.36
CA THR A 239 21.41 -1.19 4.71
C THR A 239 20.28 -1.28 5.73
N MET A 240 20.56 -1.71 6.97
CA MET A 240 19.53 -1.76 8.02
C MET A 240 18.92 -0.38 8.30
N ALA A 241 19.71 0.69 8.24
CA ALA A 241 19.22 2.06 8.41
C ALA A 241 18.27 2.48 7.28
N GLU A 242 18.58 2.18 6.03
CA GLU A 242 17.69 2.41 4.88
C GLU A 242 16.40 1.60 5.02
N ALA A 243 16.47 0.33 5.43
CA ALA A 243 15.30 -0.50 5.64
C ALA A 243 14.39 0.04 6.78
N LEU A 244 14.98 0.57 7.86
CA LEU A 244 14.22 1.21 8.93
C LEU A 244 13.49 2.46 8.42
N VAL A 245 14.18 3.36 7.71
CA VAL A 245 13.58 4.58 7.13
C VAL A 245 12.50 4.20 6.11
N ALA A 246 12.73 3.16 5.30
CA ALA A 246 11.79 2.65 4.31
C ALA A 246 10.48 2.14 4.93
N CYS A 247 10.53 1.52 6.14
CA CYS A 247 9.34 1.04 6.85
C CYS A 247 8.71 2.07 7.79
N THR A 248 9.29 3.26 7.91
CA THR A 248 8.82 4.30 8.84
C THR A 248 8.52 5.62 8.11
N LEU A 249 9.48 6.52 7.98
CA LEU A 249 9.28 7.86 7.43
C LEU A 249 8.85 7.82 5.95
N ASN A 250 9.52 7.03 5.12
CA ASN A 250 9.20 6.94 3.70
C ASN A 250 7.86 6.23 3.47
N ALA A 251 7.53 5.18 4.25
CA ALA A 251 6.22 4.55 4.22
C ALA A 251 5.11 5.55 4.61
N ALA A 252 5.32 6.38 5.63
CA ALA A 252 4.37 7.43 5.97
C ALA A 252 4.26 8.49 4.85
N ALA A 253 5.36 8.81 4.17
CA ALA A 253 5.37 9.76 3.05
C ALA A 253 4.57 9.24 1.85
N SER A 254 4.65 7.94 1.51
CA SER A 254 3.85 7.34 0.44
C SER A 254 2.34 7.43 0.66
N LEU A 255 1.91 7.68 1.90
CA LEU A 255 0.52 7.87 2.28
C LEU A 255 0.17 9.36 2.51
N GLY A 256 1.11 10.28 2.30
CA GLY A 256 0.95 11.70 2.63
C GLY A 256 0.78 11.96 4.13
N LYS A 257 1.42 11.15 4.98
CA LYS A 257 1.29 11.19 6.45
C LYS A 257 2.60 11.46 7.19
N SER A 258 3.70 11.76 6.49
CA SER A 258 5.03 11.97 7.09
C SER A 258 5.11 13.14 8.07
N GLU A 259 4.23 14.14 7.95
CA GLU A 259 4.12 15.25 8.91
C GLU A 259 3.63 14.79 10.30
N THR A 260 2.94 13.63 10.34
CA THR A 260 2.31 13.14 11.58
C THR A 260 2.95 11.85 12.10
N TYR A 261 3.49 11.02 11.20
CA TYR A 261 3.97 9.66 11.50
C TYR A 261 5.36 9.41 10.92
N GLY A 262 5.97 8.31 11.33
CA GLY A 262 7.18 7.75 10.72
C GLY A 262 8.50 8.15 11.37
N SER A 263 8.50 9.12 12.31
CA SER A 263 9.70 9.50 13.08
C SER A 263 9.34 9.98 14.48
N ILE A 264 10.33 9.96 15.37
CA ILE A 264 10.21 10.46 16.74
C ILE A 264 10.61 11.95 16.75
N GLU A 265 9.64 12.83 16.58
CA GLU A 265 9.82 14.26 16.51
C GLU A 265 8.75 14.99 17.32
N VAL A 266 9.07 16.17 17.84
CA VAL A 266 8.09 17.02 18.56
C VAL A 266 6.95 17.41 17.60
N GLY A 267 5.72 17.16 18.02
CA GLY A 267 4.51 17.45 17.24
C GLY A 267 3.95 16.28 16.45
N LYS A 268 4.71 15.18 16.29
CA LYS A 268 4.21 13.96 15.67
C LYS A 268 3.47 13.06 16.67
N ALA A 269 2.72 12.11 16.14
CA ALA A 269 2.01 11.10 16.93
C ALA A 269 3.00 10.27 17.76
N GLY A 270 2.64 9.96 18.99
CA GLY A 270 3.42 9.11 19.88
C GLY A 270 3.27 7.64 19.57
N ASP A 271 3.61 7.24 18.34
CA ASP A 271 3.61 5.86 17.86
C ASP A 271 5.02 5.29 18.01
N LEU A 272 5.19 4.27 18.86
CA LEU A 272 6.51 3.74 19.20
C LEU A 272 6.47 2.21 19.22
N VAL A 273 7.60 1.60 18.88
CA VAL A 273 7.85 0.18 19.08
C VAL A 273 9.02 0.04 20.06
N LEU A 274 8.78 -0.63 21.19
CA LEU A 274 9.80 -0.98 22.15
C LEU A 274 10.34 -2.35 21.82
N VAL A 275 11.66 -2.46 21.76
CA VAL A 275 12.38 -3.67 21.33
C VAL A 275 13.08 -4.27 22.54
N LYS A 276 12.83 -5.55 22.83
CA LYS A 276 13.51 -6.32 23.89
C LYS A 276 14.81 -6.92 23.35
N ALA A 277 15.74 -6.05 22.98
CA ALA A 277 17.04 -6.44 22.44
C ALA A 277 18.07 -5.32 22.73
N PRO A 278 19.40 -5.62 22.63
CA PRO A 278 20.45 -4.63 22.87
C PRO A 278 20.39 -3.41 21.95
N SER A 279 19.84 -3.57 20.72
CA SER A 279 19.71 -2.49 19.75
C SER A 279 18.54 -2.74 18.79
N TRP A 280 18.10 -1.72 18.06
CA TRP A 280 16.98 -1.79 17.14
C TRP A 280 17.25 -2.69 15.90
N GLU A 281 18.52 -2.89 15.53
CA GLU A 281 18.92 -3.73 14.40
C GLU A 281 18.46 -5.19 14.56
N HIS A 282 18.21 -5.61 15.80
CA HIS A 282 17.64 -6.92 16.07
C HIS A 282 16.22 -7.13 15.48
N LEU A 283 15.47 -6.06 15.21
CA LEU A 283 14.21 -6.15 14.45
C LEU A 283 14.42 -6.73 13.04
N ILE A 284 15.59 -6.45 12.45
CA ILE A 284 15.94 -6.88 11.10
C ILE A 284 16.75 -8.18 11.14
N TYR A 285 17.68 -8.28 12.08
CA TYR A 285 18.60 -9.42 12.20
C TYR A 285 17.89 -10.73 12.57
N GLN A 286 16.90 -10.67 13.47
CA GLN A 286 16.15 -11.86 13.92
C GLN A 286 15.04 -12.20 12.95
N MET A 287 15.36 -12.95 11.90
CA MET A 287 14.38 -13.40 10.91
C MET A 287 13.34 -14.33 11.56
N GLY A 288 12.08 -13.92 11.58
CA GLY A 288 10.97 -14.77 12.03
C GLY A 288 10.56 -14.63 13.50
N ASP A 289 11.42 -14.08 14.36
CA ASP A 289 11.11 -13.82 15.77
C ASP A 289 11.55 -12.39 16.14
N ALA A 290 10.78 -11.41 15.69
CA ALA A 290 11.06 -10.01 15.94
C ALA A 290 10.91 -9.69 17.45
N PRO A 291 11.94 -9.14 18.11
CA PRO A 291 11.93 -8.91 19.56
C PRO A 291 11.12 -7.68 19.96
N ILE A 292 9.89 -7.59 19.52
CA ILE A 292 8.95 -6.51 19.86
C ILE A 292 8.38 -6.81 21.25
N ASP A 293 8.57 -5.89 22.18
CA ASP A 293 8.06 -5.99 23.55
C ASP A 293 6.75 -5.22 23.74
N VAL A 294 6.68 -3.99 23.26
CA VAL A 294 5.49 -3.15 23.39
C VAL A 294 5.29 -2.34 22.13
N VAL A 295 4.05 -2.24 21.68
CA VAL A 295 3.63 -1.28 20.66
C VAL A 295 2.78 -0.20 21.32
N VAL A 296 3.21 1.05 21.15
CA VAL A 296 2.51 2.25 21.63
C VAL A 296 1.87 2.95 20.44
N LYS A 297 0.59 3.27 20.59
CA LYS A 297 -0.18 4.04 19.60
C LYS A 297 -0.73 5.31 20.24
N ALA A 298 -0.41 6.45 19.67
CA ALA A 298 -0.83 7.77 20.19
C ALA A 298 -0.54 7.95 21.70
N GLY A 299 0.62 7.46 22.15
CA GLY A 299 1.05 7.53 23.55
C GLY A 299 0.42 6.51 24.50
N ARG A 300 -0.34 5.52 24.00
CA ARG A 300 -0.97 4.45 24.80
C ARG A 300 -0.45 3.08 24.36
N VAL A 301 -0.29 2.17 25.32
CA VAL A 301 0.05 0.77 25.00
C VAL A 301 -1.10 0.15 24.22
N ALA A 302 -0.83 -0.28 22.98
CA ALA A 302 -1.80 -0.86 22.06
C ALA A 302 -1.61 -2.37 21.91
N ALA A 303 -0.38 -2.89 21.98
CA ALA A 303 -0.10 -4.31 21.95
C ALA A 303 1.10 -4.66 22.82
N THR A 304 1.07 -5.89 23.37
CA THR A 304 2.17 -6.54 24.10
C THR A 304 2.39 -7.94 23.51
N PRO A 305 3.53 -8.60 23.76
CA PRO A 305 3.77 -9.96 23.29
C PRO A 305 2.65 -10.92 23.68
N ARG A 306 2.27 -11.80 22.77
CA ARG A 306 1.44 -12.96 23.11
C ARG A 306 2.37 -14.00 23.75
N HIS A 307 2.19 -14.29 25.00
CA HIS A 307 2.87 -15.38 25.72
C HIS A 307 2.34 -16.74 25.27
#